data_e34eba9f84f6c2d74579d6c8964d03f7
#
_entry.id   e34eba9f84f6c2d74579d6c8964d03f7
#
_cell.length_a   1.000
_cell.length_b   1.000
_cell.length_c   1.000
_cell.angle_alpha   90.00
_cell.angle_beta   90.00
_cell.angle_gamma   90.00
#
_symmetry.space_group_name_H-M   'P 1'
#
loop_
_entity.id
_entity.type
_entity.pdbx_description
1 polymer ?
#
loop_
_entity_poly.entity_id
_entity_poly.type
_entity_poly.pdbx_seq_one_letter_code
_entity_poly.pdbx_strand_id
1 'polypeptide(L)'
;MKLKIKKSVLLEGLNNVSKAISTKNIIPILSGIKFELFKDKLVLTASDNDIVIQTVIEKSDDLIIENVGSIVIKGKYILDIIRKLDNDMINIEIVDDHKIMIFTENSEFNL
;
A
#
# COMPACT_ATOMS: atom_id res chain seq x y z
N MET A 1 -1.23 11.78 -4.43
CA MET A 1 -0.26 10.67 -4.44
C MET A 1 -0.40 9.89 -5.73
N LYS A 2 0.70 9.63 -6.39
CA LYS A 2 0.69 8.82 -7.61
C LYS A 2 2.03 8.07 -7.71
N LEU A 3 1.96 6.75 -7.83
CA LEU A 3 3.14 5.92 -7.91
C LEU A 3 2.91 4.69 -8.81
N LYS A 4 4.01 4.11 -9.25
CA LYS A 4 4.02 2.84 -9.96
C LYS A 4 5.04 1.95 -9.27
N ILE A 5 4.64 0.75 -8.86
CA ILE A 5 5.47 -0.14 -8.06
C ILE A 5 5.37 -1.57 -8.55
N LYS A 6 6.49 -2.29 -8.47
CA LYS A 6 6.52 -3.71 -8.79
C LYS A 6 5.71 -4.48 -7.75
N LYS A 7 4.84 -5.37 -8.24
CA LYS A 7 3.94 -6.15 -7.38
C LYS A 7 4.68 -6.90 -6.27
N SER A 8 5.78 -7.58 -6.59
CA SER A 8 6.54 -8.36 -5.61
C SER A 8 7.13 -7.48 -4.51
N VAL A 9 7.59 -6.29 -4.85
CA VAL A 9 8.16 -5.33 -3.90
C VAL A 9 7.08 -4.80 -2.97
N LEU A 10 5.94 -4.41 -3.52
CA LEU A 10 4.81 -3.94 -2.72
C LEU A 10 4.26 -5.03 -1.81
N LEU A 11 4.10 -6.24 -2.34
CA LEU A 11 3.56 -7.36 -1.57
C LEU A 11 4.47 -7.72 -0.40
N GLU A 12 5.78 -7.73 -0.60
CA GLU A 12 6.74 -7.95 0.47
C GLU A 12 6.61 -6.89 1.56
N GLY A 13 6.55 -5.62 1.18
CA GLY A 13 6.38 -4.52 2.14
C GLY A 13 5.07 -4.62 2.91
N LEU A 14 3.98 -4.94 2.23
CA LEU A 14 2.68 -5.12 2.87
C LEU A 14 2.67 -6.30 3.83
N ASN A 15 3.29 -7.41 3.46
CA ASN A 15 3.40 -8.58 4.33
C ASN A 15 4.23 -8.26 5.59
N ASN A 16 5.29 -7.46 5.45
CA ASN A 16 6.11 -7.06 6.58
C ASN A 16 5.32 -6.24 7.60
N VAL A 17 4.61 -5.21 7.14
CA VAL A 17 3.85 -4.35 8.06
C VAL A 17 2.59 -5.03 8.60
N SER A 18 2.03 -5.96 7.85
CA SER A 18 0.84 -6.70 8.26
C SER A 18 1.08 -7.57 9.51
N LYS A 19 2.33 -7.84 9.84
CA LYS A 19 2.67 -8.55 11.08
C LYS A 19 2.29 -7.77 12.34
N ALA A 20 2.14 -6.44 12.23
CA ALA A 20 1.65 -5.61 13.32
C ALA A 20 0.13 -5.74 13.48
N ILE A 21 -0.57 -6.16 12.45
CA ILE A 21 -2.01 -6.32 12.47
C ILE A 21 -2.31 -7.72 13.01
N SER A 22 -2.75 -7.79 14.26
CA SER A 22 -3.06 -9.07 14.88
C SER A 22 -4.29 -9.70 14.22
N THR A 23 -4.19 -10.99 13.88
CA THR A 23 -5.33 -11.78 13.40
C THR A 23 -6.39 -11.97 14.49
N LYS A 24 -6.02 -11.74 15.74
CA LYS A 24 -6.94 -11.76 16.89
C LYS A 24 -7.62 -10.42 17.11
N ASN A 25 -7.30 -9.42 16.31
CA ASN A 25 -7.85 -8.09 16.46
C ASN A 25 -9.27 -8.09 15.92
N ILE A 26 -10.21 -7.94 16.84
CA ILE A 26 -11.64 -7.97 16.53
C ILE A 26 -12.12 -6.62 15.98
N ILE A 27 -11.27 -5.59 16.03
CA ILE A 27 -11.63 -4.24 15.58
C ILE A 27 -11.00 -3.97 14.22
N PRO A 28 -11.75 -4.14 13.11
CA PRO A 28 -11.20 -3.98 11.75
C PRO A 28 -10.65 -2.59 11.44
N ILE A 29 -11.13 -1.57 12.14
CA ILE A 29 -10.72 -0.18 11.93
C ILE A 29 -9.25 0.05 12.25
N LEU A 30 -8.65 -0.80 13.10
CA LEU A 30 -7.24 -0.70 13.46
C LEU A 30 -6.32 -1.39 12.45
N SER A 31 -6.87 -2.00 11.40
CA SER A 31 -6.10 -2.74 10.41
C SER A 31 -5.74 -1.91 9.18
N GLY A 32 -5.71 -0.58 9.31
CA GLY A 32 -5.28 0.31 8.23
C GLY A 32 -3.78 0.33 8.06
N ILE A 33 -3.34 0.40 6.82
CA ILE A 33 -1.93 0.58 6.48
C ILE A 33 -1.77 1.99 5.93
N LYS A 34 -0.87 2.76 6.53
CA LYS A 34 -0.57 4.12 6.08
C LYS A 34 0.48 4.05 4.98
N PHE A 35 0.19 4.69 3.87
CA PHE A 35 1.11 4.87 2.75
C PHE A 35 1.56 6.32 2.76
N GLU A 36 2.86 6.55 2.92
CA GLU A 36 3.45 7.88 2.81
C GLU A 36 4.47 7.88 1.67
N LEU A 37 4.16 8.62 0.62
CA LEU A 37 5.03 8.70 -0.55
C LEU A 37 5.81 10.02 -0.50
N PHE A 38 7.13 9.91 -0.38
CA PHE A 38 8.07 11.01 -0.44
C PHE A 38 8.73 11.07 -1.82
N LYS A 39 9.62 12.01 -2.03
CA LYS A 39 10.32 12.16 -3.32
C LYS A 39 11.26 10.99 -3.63
N ASP A 40 11.75 10.32 -2.61
CA ASP A 40 12.80 9.30 -2.71
C ASP A 40 12.42 7.93 -2.15
N LYS A 41 11.23 7.78 -1.57
CA LYS A 41 10.83 6.54 -0.91
C LYS A 41 9.34 6.46 -0.66
N LEU A 42 8.88 5.23 -0.45
CA LEU A 42 7.54 4.93 0.06
C LEU A 42 7.70 4.33 1.45
N VAL A 43 6.99 4.89 2.44
CA VAL A 43 6.96 4.35 3.79
C VAL A 43 5.59 3.75 4.07
N LEU A 44 5.60 2.46 4.40
CA LEU A 44 4.39 1.74 4.82
C LEU A 44 4.41 1.60 6.33
N THR A 45 3.33 1.96 6.98
CA THR A 45 3.20 1.88 8.44
C THR A 45 1.92 1.17 8.81
N ALA A 46 2.01 0.18 9.67
CA ALA A 46 0.86 -0.46 10.30
C ALA A 46 1.09 -0.54 11.80
N SER A 47 0.01 -0.41 12.55
CA SER A 47 0.09 -0.48 14.00
C SER A 47 -1.13 -1.16 14.59
N ASP A 48 -0.94 -1.81 15.73
CA ASP A 48 -2.00 -2.15 16.64
C ASP A 48 -1.79 -1.34 17.93
N ASN A 49 -2.43 -1.71 19.04
CA ASN A 49 -2.33 -0.96 20.30
C ASN A 49 -0.92 -1.00 20.91
N ASP A 50 -0.12 -1.99 20.56
CA ASP A 50 1.15 -2.25 21.24
C ASP A 50 2.37 -2.18 20.31
N ILE A 51 2.18 -2.40 19.01
CA ILE A 51 3.27 -2.55 18.04
C ILE A 51 3.04 -1.62 16.85
N VAL A 52 4.12 -0.95 16.42
CA VAL A 52 4.15 -0.20 15.17
C VAL A 52 5.25 -0.80 14.30
N ILE A 53 4.92 -1.18 13.10
CA ILE A 53 5.89 -1.67 12.12
C ILE A 53 5.90 -0.74 10.91
N GLN A 54 7.10 -0.31 10.53
CA GLN A 54 7.32 0.48 9.33
C GLN A 54 8.22 -0.26 8.38
N THR A 55 7.94 -0.18 7.10
CA THR A 55 8.80 -0.68 6.04
C THR A 55 9.06 0.46 5.06
N VAL A 56 10.33 0.65 4.72
CA VAL A 56 10.76 1.68 3.78
C VAL A 56 11.13 1.01 2.46
N ILE A 57 10.55 1.49 1.37
CA ILE A 57 10.88 1.06 0.02
C ILE A 57 11.52 2.24 -0.70
N GLU A 58 12.80 2.11 -1.00
CA GLU A 58 13.56 3.16 -1.68
C GLU A 58 13.16 3.28 -3.15
N LYS A 59 13.24 4.49 -3.68
CA LYS A 59 13.05 4.74 -5.10
C LYS A 59 14.03 3.91 -5.93
N SER A 60 13.53 3.25 -6.96
CA SER A 60 14.33 2.42 -7.87
C SER A 60 13.56 2.21 -9.17
N ASP A 61 14.07 1.34 -10.02
CA ASP A 61 13.32 0.91 -11.21
C ASP A 61 12.01 0.19 -10.83
N ASP A 62 11.93 -0.34 -9.63
CA ASP A 62 10.77 -1.03 -9.10
C ASP A 62 9.77 -0.11 -8.38
N LEU A 63 10.15 1.12 -8.10
CA LEU A 63 9.28 2.14 -7.50
C LEU A 63 9.48 3.48 -8.18
N ILE A 64 8.51 3.85 -9.00
CA ILE A 64 8.49 5.12 -9.71
C ILE A 64 7.54 6.06 -8.99
N ILE A 65 8.03 7.21 -8.56
CA ILE A 65 7.28 8.20 -7.80
C ILE A 65 6.94 9.37 -8.71
N GLU A 66 5.64 9.62 -8.89
CA GLU A 66 5.18 10.72 -9.74
C GLU A 66 4.70 11.91 -8.92
N ASN A 67 3.89 11.68 -7.89
CA ASN A 67 3.41 12.73 -6.99
C ASN A 67 3.42 12.24 -5.55
N VAL A 68 3.97 13.05 -4.66
CA VAL A 68 4.00 12.75 -3.21
C VAL A 68 2.62 12.84 -2.58
N GLY A 69 2.47 12.27 -1.40
CA GLY A 69 1.23 12.30 -0.65
C GLY A 69 1.15 11.18 0.37
N SER A 70 0.03 11.10 1.05
CA SER A 70 -0.20 10.04 2.03
C SER A 70 -1.67 9.63 2.07
N ILE A 71 -1.92 8.39 2.45
CA ILE A 71 -3.25 7.84 2.61
C ILE A 71 -3.21 6.62 3.52
N VAL A 72 -4.33 6.31 4.16
CA VAL A 72 -4.52 5.08 4.91
C VAL A 72 -5.48 4.18 4.15
N ILE A 73 -5.07 2.94 3.90
CA ILE A 73 -5.87 1.96 3.19
C ILE A 73 -6.07 0.76 4.11
N LYS A 74 -7.27 0.19 4.14
CA LYS A 74 -7.53 -1.03 4.91
C LYS A 74 -6.66 -2.16 4.39
N GLY A 75 -5.85 -2.74 5.29
CA GLY A 75 -4.87 -3.76 4.92
C GLY A 75 -5.48 -4.98 4.24
N LYS A 76 -6.63 -5.42 4.71
CA LYS A 76 -7.34 -6.56 4.13
C LYS A 76 -7.67 -6.32 2.64
N TYR A 77 -8.17 -5.15 2.31
CA TYR A 77 -8.55 -4.85 0.94
C TYR A 77 -7.33 -4.71 0.02
N ILE A 78 -6.32 -3.98 0.46
CA ILE A 78 -5.13 -3.78 -0.38
C ILE A 78 -4.41 -5.10 -0.64
N LEU A 79 -4.27 -5.95 0.38
CA LEU A 79 -3.63 -7.25 0.22
C LEU A 79 -4.40 -8.14 -0.76
N ASP A 80 -5.72 -8.21 -0.63
CA ASP A 80 -6.56 -9.01 -1.51
C ASP A 80 -6.46 -8.53 -2.97
N ILE A 81 -6.51 -7.22 -3.18
CA ILE A 81 -6.42 -6.63 -4.51
C ILE A 81 -5.06 -6.93 -5.14
N ILE A 82 -3.98 -6.67 -4.40
CA ILE A 82 -2.63 -6.87 -4.93
C ILE A 82 -2.36 -8.33 -5.28
N ARG A 83 -2.84 -9.26 -4.47
CA ARG A 83 -2.68 -10.70 -4.73
C ARG A 83 -3.41 -11.17 -5.99
N LYS A 84 -4.51 -10.51 -6.34
CA LYS A 84 -5.33 -10.86 -7.51
C LYS A 84 -4.82 -10.27 -8.82
N LEU A 85 -3.93 -9.28 -8.76
CA LEU A 85 -3.40 -8.65 -9.96
C LEU A 85 -2.29 -9.53 -10.55
N ASP A 86 -2.37 -9.78 -11.86
CA ASP A 86 -1.41 -10.64 -12.55
C ASP A 86 -0.22 -9.87 -13.14
N ASN A 87 -0.30 -8.56 -13.20
CA ASN A 87 0.74 -7.74 -13.81
C ASN A 87 1.91 -7.50 -12.84
N ASP A 88 3.12 -7.34 -13.39
CA ASP A 88 4.31 -7.07 -12.62
C ASP A 88 4.31 -5.68 -11.99
N MET A 89 3.83 -4.68 -12.73
CA MET A 89 3.79 -3.29 -12.28
C MET A 89 2.37 -2.85 -11.96
N ILE A 90 2.22 -2.18 -10.82
CA ILE A 90 0.93 -1.73 -10.30
C ILE A 90 0.98 -0.22 -10.13
N ASN A 91 -0.08 0.45 -10.59
CA ASN A 91 -0.25 1.88 -10.40
C ASN A 91 -1.20 2.14 -9.23
N ILE A 92 -0.83 3.04 -8.34
CA ILE A 92 -1.67 3.49 -7.24
C ILE A 92 -1.77 5.00 -7.33
N GLU A 93 -3.00 5.52 -7.35
CA GLU A 93 -3.26 6.95 -7.50
C GLU A 93 -4.41 7.38 -6.61
N ILE A 94 -4.25 8.53 -5.94
CA ILE A 94 -5.35 9.20 -5.27
C ILE A 94 -5.98 10.14 -6.30
N VAL A 95 -7.20 9.83 -6.71
CA VAL A 95 -7.91 10.57 -7.76
C VAL A 95 -8.59 11.81 -7.19
N ASP A 96 -8.98 11.74 -5.93
CA ASP A 96 -9.72 12.76 -5.23
C ASP A 96 -9.55 12.52 -3.73
N ASP A 97 -10.01 13.39 -2.87
CA ASP A 97 -9.73 13.33 -1.42
C ASP A 97 -10.08 12.00 -0.76
N HIS A 98 -10.96 11.21 -1.38
CA HIS A 98 -11.48 9.98 -0.78
C HIS A 98 -11.41 8.76 -1.70
N LYS A 99 -10.88 8.90 -2.91
CA LYS A 99 -10.87 7.80 -3.88
C LYS A 99 -9.47 7.38 -4.25
N ILE A 100 -9.22 6.09 -4.10
CA ILE A 100 -7.97 5.46 -4.50
C ILE A 100 -8.24 4.60 -5.71
N MET A 101 -7.42 4.78 -6.74
CA MET A 101 -7.45 3.93 -7.92
C MET A 101 -6.20 3.06 -7.93
N ILE A 102 -6.39 1.74 -8.02
CA ILE A 102 -5.32 0.78 -8.17
C ILE A 102 -5.54 0.11 -9.53
N PHE A 103 -4.58 0.24 -10.42
CA PHE A 103 -4.76 -0.26 -11.78
C PHE A 103 -3.48 -0.80 -12.40
N THR A 104 -3.69 -1.68 -13.36
CA THR A 104 -2.66 -2.22 -14.24
C THR A 104 -3.13 -2.01 -15.68
N GLU A 105 -2.39 -2.56 -16.66
CA GLU A 105 -2.80 -2.49 -18.06
C GLU A 105 -4.17 -3.16 -18.29
N ASN A 106 -4.51 -4.18 -17.50
CA ASN A 106 -5.69 -5.01 -17.74
C ASN A 106 -6.78 -4.92 -16.68
N SER A 107 -6.51 -4.27 -15.55
CA SER A 107 -7.43 -4.27 -14.42
C SER A 107 -7.46 -2.93 -13.71
N GLU A 108 -8.60 -2.60 -13.12
CA GLU A 108 -8.78 -1.37 -12.36
C GLU A 108 -9.66 -1.65 -11.14
N PHE A 109 -9.23 -1.15 -9.99
CA PHE A 109 -9.99 -1.22 -8.74
C PHE A 109 -10.09 0.18 -8.12
N ASN A 110 -11.30 0.52 -7.66
CA ASN A 110 -11.58 1.79 -7.00
C ASN A 110 -11.99 1.52 -5.54
N LEU A 111 -11.35 2.21 -4.64
CA LEU A 111 -11.62 2.08 -3.20
C LEU A 111 -12.20 3.37 -2.62
#